data_97a47aa18603764952aeea0bcd6c6f2a
#
_entry.id   97a47aa18603764952aeea0bcd6c6f2a
#
_cell.length_a   1.000
_cell.length_b   1.000
_cell.length_c   1.000
_cell.angle_alpha   90.00
_cell.angle_beta   90.00
_cell.angle_gamma   90.00
#
_symmetry.space_group_name_H-M   'P 1'
#
loop_
_entity.id
_entity.type
_entity.pdbx_description
1 polymer ?
#
loop_
_entity_poly.entity_id
_entity_poly.type
_entity_poly.pdbx_seq_one_letter_code
_entity_poly.pdbx_strand_id
1 'polypeptide(L)'
;MNNLEKFVAQHLQNAITLKERFKALEEKEWDSITVMMELNVQIGHIFTVMKDSQGIIEEGRQINNLGDEISDVLLQLSYLSYLEGVTFEDAGEYDSDPYSELEGLTILGGELGEAILEKNGYRFKKPRQGFESIDDLIKNRIKRMMAIALKLGNKANLDLGLEFGLMCADATNFVAVRTA
;
A
#
# COMPACT_ATOMS: atom_id res chain seq x y z
N MET A 1 -1.55 18.14 -12.37
CA MET A 1 -1.27 16.77 -11.90
C MET A 1 -0.89 16.86 -10.44
N ASN A 2 -1.66 16.25 -9.54
CA ASN A 2 -1.38 16.24 -8.11
C ASN A 2 -0.26 15.23 -7.76
N ASN A 3 0.17 15.17 -6.48
CA ASN A 3 1.29 14.30 -6.08
C ASN A 3 1.00 12.81 -6.31
N LEU A 4 -0.27 12.39 -6.10
CA LEU A 4 -0.71 11.02 -6.32
C LEU A 4 -0.62 10.64 -7.81
N GLU A 5 -1.14 11.48 -8.71
CA GLU A 5 -1.07 11.25 -10.16
C GLU A 5 0.38 11.19 -10.66
N LYS A 6 1.26 12.04 -10.12
CA LYS A 6 2.70 12.02 -10.47
C LYS A 6 3.36 10.71 -10.04
N PHE A 7 3.13 10.30 -8.79
CA PHE A 7 3.67 9.06 -8.26
C PHE A 7 3.20 7.85 -9.10
N VAL A 8 1.90 7.76 -9.35
CA VAL A 8 1.31 6.66 -10.13
C VAL A 8 1.88 6.62 -11.54
N ALA A 9 1.97 7.78 -12.24
CA ALA A 9 2.51 7.84 -13.59
C ALA A 9 3.98 7.37 -13.67
N GLN A 10 4.76 7.55 -12.60
CA GLN A 10 6.17 7.19 -12.57
C GLN A 10 6.42 5.76 -12.08
N HIS A 11 5.63 5.26 -11.13
CA HIS A 11 5.98 4.09 -10.33
C HIS A 11 5.02 2.91 -10.44
N LEU A 12 3.77 3.10 -10.89
CA LEU A 12 2.79 2.00 -10.95
C LEU A 12 3.29 0.81 -11.78
N GLN A 13 3.87 1.07 -12.95
CA GLN A 13 4.38 0.00 -13.81
C GLN A 13 5.56 -0.73 -13.17
N ASN A 14 6.41 -0.02 -12.42
CA ASN A 14 7.52 -0.64 -11.70
C ASN A 14 7.01 -1.58 -10.60
N ALA A 15 5.97 -1.16 -9.85
CA ALA A 15 5.32 -1.99 -8.83
C ALA A 15 4.75 -3.29 -9.43
N ILE A 16 4.01 -3.18 -10.54
CA ILE A 16 3.44 -4.33 -11.23
C ILE A 16 4.56 -5.27 -11.70
N THR A 17 5.58 -4.72 -12.36
CA THR A 17 6.72 -5.49 -12.87
C THR A 17 7.46 -6.22 -11.76
N LEU A 18 7.66 -5.57 -10.61
CA LEU A 18 8.32 -6.18 -9.46
C LEU A 18 7.50 -7.35 -8.90
N LYS A 19 6.20 -7.16 -8.70
CA LYS A 19 5.30 -8.22 -8.22
C LYS A 19 5.24 -9.42 -9.17
N GLU A 20 5.22 -9.18 -10.48
CA GLU A 20 5.29 -10.26 -11.47
C GLU A 20 6.61 -11.05 -11.38
N ARG A 21 7.73 -10.40 -11.05
CA ARG A 21 9.01 -11.10 -10.81
C ARG A 21 8.98 -11.96 -9.57
N PHE A 22 8.32 -11.52 -8.49
CA PHE A 22 8.17 -12.32 -7.27
C PHE A 22 7.43 -13.64 -7.51
N LYS A 23 6.54 -13.71 -8.51
CA LYS A 23 5.85 -14.96 -8.89
C LYS A 23 6.82 -16.13 -9.20
N ALA A 24 8.04 -15.83 -9.62
CA ALA A 24 9.06 -16.87 -9.85
C ALA A 24 9.56 -17.54 -8.56
N LEU A 25 9.36 -16.91 -7.40
CA LEU A 25 9.78 -17.39 -6.08
C LEU A 25 8.63 -17.93 -5.25
N GLU A 26 7.40 -17.64 -5.63
CA GLU A 26 6.21 -17.92 -4.83
C GLU A 26 5.44 -19.11 -5.37
N GLU A 27 4.96 -19.97 -4.47
CA GLU A 27 4.17 -21.15 -4.83
C GLU A 27 2.74 -20.80 -5.25
N LYS A 28 2.23 -19.64 -4.86
CA LYS A 28 0.85 -19.20 -5.11
C LYS A 28 0.82 -17.79 -5.67
N GLU A 29 -0.14 -17.55 -6.54
CA GLU A 29 -0.43 -16.19 -7.00
C GLU A 29 -1.05 -15.36 -5.89
N TRP A 30 -0.67 -14.08 -5.85
CA TRP A 30 -1.23 -13.11 -4.94
C TRP A 30 -2.54 -12.56 -5.49
N ASP A 31 -3.61 -12.83 -4.79
CA ASP A 31 -4.92 -12.22 -4.98
C ASP A 31 -5.08 -10.96 -4.11
N SER A 32 -6.20 -10.27 -4.27
CA SER A 32 -6.48 -9.05 -3.49
C SER A 32 -6.51 -9.30 -1.99
N ILE A 33 -6.90 -10.49 -1.53
CA ILE A 33 -6.92 -10.84 -0.11
C ILE A 33 -5.48 -10.95 0.42
N THR A 34 -4.62 -11.67 -0.29
CA THR A 34 -3.21 -11.84 0.09
C THR A 34 -2.47 -10.50 0.11
N VAL A 35 -2.68 -9.68 -0.94
CA VAL A 35 -2.07 -8.33 -1.00
C VAL A 35 -2.58 -7.44 0.13
N MET A 36 -3.87 -7.54 0.49
CA MET A 36 -4.45 -6.78 1.61
C MET A 36 -3.89 -7.22 2.96
N MET A 37 -3.65 -8.51 3.15
CA MET A 37 -2.99 -9.01 4.37
C MET A 37 -1.57 -8.46 4.49
N GLU A 38 -0.79 -8.50 3.42
CA GLU A 38 0.56 -7.94 3.39
C GLU A 38 0.57 -6.43 3.61
N LEU A 39 -0.36 -5.69 2.99
CA LEU A 39 -0.52 -4.26 3.23
C LEU A 39 -0.69 -3.95 4.73
N ASN A 40 -1.48 -4.74 5.47
CA ASN A 40 -1.64 -4.55 6.90
C ASN A 40 -0.35 -4.86 7.69
N VAL A 41 0.46 -5.82 7.24
CA VAL A 41 1.79 -6.09 7.81
C VAL A 41 2.69 -4.86 7.62
N GLN A 42 2.74 -4.29 6.42
CA GLN A 42 3.57 -3.11 6.13
C GLN A 42 3.11 -1.85 6.89
N ILE A 43 1.81 -1.65 7.06
CA ILE A 43 1.30 -0.58 7.94
C ILE A 43 1.79 -0.80 9.39
N GLY A 44 1.80 -2.04 9.88
CA GLY A 44 2.35 -2.41 11.18
C GLY A 44 3.85 -2.10 11.30
N HIS A 45 4.62 -2.27 10.22
CA HIS A 45 6.04 -1.92 10.19
C HIS A 45 6.26 -0.41 10.30
N ILE A 46 5.45 0.43 9.65
CA ILE A 46 5.49 1.89 9.84
C ILE A 46 5.31 2.25 11.33
N PHE A 47 4.32 1.64 12.02
CA PHE A 47 4.16 1.83 13.47
C PHE A 47 5.42 1.44 14.24
N THR A 48 6.03 0.33 13.87
CA THR A 48 7.25 -0.18 14.52
C THR A 48 8.39 0.82 14.38
N VAL A 49 8.68 1.31 13.16
CA VAL A 49 9.73 2.31 12.91
C VAL A 49 9.46 3.61 13.69
N MET A 50 8.21 4.10 13.67
CA MET A 50 7.85 5.32 14.38
C MET A 50 7.96 5.17 15.90
N LYS A 51 7.73 3.98 16.46
CA LYS A 51 7.90 3.70 17.88
C LYS A 51 9.35 3.50 18.27
N ASP A 52 10.15 2.88 17.42
CA ASP A 52 11.60 2.73 17.64
C ASP A 52 12.28 4.08 17.70
N SER A 53 11.94 5.02 16.82
CA SER A 53 12.44 6.40 16.89
C SER A 53 12.11 7.11 18.20
N GLN A 54 11.15 6.59 18.98
CA GLN A 54 10.77 7.04 20.32
C GLN A 54 11.43 6.21 21.44
N GLY A 55 12.29 5.23 21.11
CA GLY A 55 12.95 4.37 22.09
C GLY A 55 12.01 3.36 22.78
N ILE A 56 10.93 2.94 22.13
CA ILE A 56 9.88 2.07 22.72
C ILE A 56 10.04 0.60 22.34
N ILE A 57 10.92 0.26 21.38
CA ILE A 57 11.11 -1.10 20.88
C ILE A 57 12.29 -1.78 21.52
N GLU A 58 12.15 -3.08 21.78
CA GLU A 58 13.19 -3.94 22.36
C GLU A 58 14.38 -4.11 21.41
N GLU A 59 15.60 -4.17 21.97
CA GLU A 59 16.83 -4.40 21.21
C GLU A 59 16.79 -5.72 20.42
N GLY A 60 17.32 -5.68 19.18
CA GLY A 60 17.52 -6.87 18.34
C GLY A 60 16.53 -7.07 17.20
N ARG A 61 15.55 -6.18 17.02
CA ARG A 61 14.68 -6.20 15.84
C ARG A 61 15.33 -5.41 14.70
N GLN A 62 15.56 -6.05 13.58
CA GLN A 62 16.01 -5.36 12.38
C GLN A 62 14.82 -4.54 11.84
N ILE A 63 14.93 -3.22 11.89
CA ILE A 63 13.90 -2.28 11.45
C ILE A 63 14.48 -1.53 10.26
N ASN A 64 13.75 -1.55 9.17
CA ASN A 64 14.06 -0.73 7.99
C ASN A 64 13.81 0.75 8.29
N ASN A 65 14.24 1.63 7.42
CA ASN A 65 13.95 3.05 7.59
C ASN A 65 12.50 3.38 7.17
N LEU A 66 11.98 4.52 7.63
CA LEU A 66 10.61 4.93 7.36
C LEU A 66 10.30 5.08 5.85
N GLY A 67 11.29 5.47 5.04
CA GLY A 67 11.16 5.59 3.58
C GLY A 67 10.89 4.24 2.92
N ASP A 68 11.61 3.21 3.35
CA ASP A 68 11.46 1.85 2.89
C ASP A 68 10.06 1.28 3.25
N GLU A 69 9.64 1.43 4.50
CA GLU A 69 8.33 0.94 4.96
C GLU A 69 7.14 1.65 4.27
N ILE A 70 7.25 2.96 4.02
CA ILE A 70 6.24 3.68 3.23
C ILE A 70 6.26 3.19 1.78
N SER A 71 7.43 2.91 1.22
CA SER A 71 7.57 2.37 -0.14
C SER A 71 6.94 0.99 -0.28
N ASP A 72 7.06 0.14 0.73
CA ASP A 72 6.39 -1.16 0.79
C ASP A 72 4.86 -1.00 0.82
N VAL A 73 4.33 -0.08 1.62
CA VAL A 73 2.88 0.25 1.60
C VAL A 73 2.44 0.72 0.22
N LEU A 74 3.21 1.61 -0.42
CA LEU A 74 2.92 2.10 -1.77
C LEU A 74 3.01 0.98 -2.82
N LEU A 75 3.93 0.02 -2.66
CA LEU A 75 4.03 -1.17 -3.52
C LEU A 75 2.76 -2.03 -3.43
N GLN A 76 2.31 -2.36 -2.22
CA GLN A 76 1.11 -3.16 -2.03
C GLN A 76 -0.14 -2.45 -2.58
N LEU A 77 -0.30 -1.15 -2.29
CA LEU A 77 -1.42 -0.35 -2.81
C LEU A 77 -1.40 -0.24 -4.33
N SER A 78 -0.21 -0.09 -4.94
CA SER A 78 -0.06 -0.05 -6.40
C SER A 78 -0.47 -1.38 -7.03
N TYR A 79 -0.01 -2.50 -6.48
CA TYR A 79 -0.38 -3.81 -7.01
C TYR A 79 -1.86 -4.12 -6.79
N LEU A 80 -2.41 -3.77 -5.62
CA LEU A 80 -3.84 -3.89 -5.34
C LEU A 80 -4.66 -3.04 -6.30
N SER A 81 -4.21 -1.82 -6.63
CA SER A 81 -4.88 -0.97 -7.62
C SER A 81 -4.94 -1.62 -9.00
N TYR A 82 -3.88 -2.32 -9.41
CA TYR A 82 -3.86 -3.10 -10.64
C TYR A 82 -4.87 -4.25 -10.61
N LEU A 83 -4.90 -5.03 -9.53
CA LEU A 83 -5.82 -6.17 -9.37
C LEU A 83 -7.29 -5.71 -9.36
N GLU A 84 -7.59 -4.56 -8.76
CA GLU A 84 -8.94 -4.02 -8.61
C GLU A 84 -9.36 -3.06 -9.74
N GLY A 85 -8.50 -2.86 -10.75
CA GLY A 85 -8.80 -2.00 -11.90
C GLY A 85 -9.02 -0.54 -11.52
N VAL A 86 -8.21 0.00 -10.59
CA VAL A 86 -8.27 1.39 -10.15
C VAL A 86 -7.61 2.29 -11.19
N THR A 87 -8.33 3.31 -11.65
CA THR A 87 -7.77 4.41 -12.45
C THR A 87 -7.55 5.62 -11.57
N PHE A 88 -6.50 6.40 -11.86
CA PHE A 88 -6.12 7.58 -11.06
C PHE A 88 -6.42 8.90 -11.78
N GLU A 89 -7.09 8.84 -12.91
CA GLU A 89 -7.64 10.02 -13.58
C GLU A 89 -8.67 10.66 -12.66
N ASP A 90 -8.61 11.97 -12.52
CA ASP A 90 -9.50 12.75 -11.62
C ASP A 90 -9.45 12.33 -10.13
N ALA A 91 -8.32 11.82 -9.67
CA ALA A 91 -8.09 11.63 -8.24
C ALA A 91 -8.14 13.01 -7.56
N GLY A 92 -9.25 13.30 -6.88
CA GLY A 92 -9.48 14.56 -6.16
C GLY A 92 -8.39 14.84 -5.12
N GLU A 93 -8.36 16.06 -4.61
CA GLU A 93 -7.50 16.41 -3.47
C GLU A 93 -7.99 15.68 -2.22
N TYR A 94 -7.21 14.73 -1.72
CA TYR A 94 -7.48 14.01 -0.46
C TYR A 94 -6.85 14.71 0.77
N ASP A 95 -6.57 16.02 0.66
CA ASP A 95 -5.90 16.80 1.71
C ASP A 95 -6.74 17.01 2.98
N SER A 96 -8.05 16.80 2.90
CA SER A 96 -8.99 17.05 4.00
C SER A 96 -9.36 15.81 4.83
N ASP A 97 -8.51 14.78 4.82
CA ASP A 97 -8.77 13.60 5.67
C ASP A 97 -8.72 14.01 7.15
N PRO A 98 -9.76 13.71 7.94
CA PRO A 98 -9.85 14.12 9.35
C PRO A 98 -8.88 13.37 10.28
N TYR A 99 -8.25 12.31 9.78
CA TYR A 99 -7.33 11.48 10.55
C TYR A 99 -5.89 11.95 10.43
N SER A 100 -5.07 11.67 11.45
CA SER A 100 -3.62 11.68 11.27
C SER A 100 -3.23 10.62 10.23
N GLU A 101 -2.08 10.79 9.57
CA GLU A 101 -1.70 9.92 8.45
C GLU A 101 -1.66 8.44 8.87
N LEU A 102 -1.14 8.14 10.03
CA LEU A 102 -1.02 6.75 10.49
C LEU A 102 -2.37 6.16 10.92
N GLU A 103 -3.22 6.97 11.60
CA GLU A 103 -4.60 6.57 11.90
C GLU A 103 -5.38 6.35 10.62
N GLY A 104 -5.23 7.24 9.63
CA GLY A 104 -5.87 7.12 8.33
C GLY A 104 -5.51 5.84 7.60
N LEU A 105 -4.22 5.48 7.53
CA LEU A 105 -3.78 4.20 6.94
C LEU A 105 -4.41 3.01 7.67
N THR A 106 -4.45 3.04 9.01
CA THR A 106 -5.00 1.94 9.81
C THR A 106 -6.50 1.79 9.63
N ILE A 107 -7.26 2.88 9.73
CA ILE A 107 -8.72 2.87 9.61
C ILE A 107 -9.14 2.47 8.20
N LEU A 108 -8.55 3.12 7.19
CA LEU A 108 -8.87 2.82 5.79
C LEU A 108 -8.39 1.42 5.38
N GLY A 109 -7.29 0.93 5.94
CA GLY A 109 -6.83 -0.44 5.77
C GLY A 109 -7.85 -1.46 6.29
N GLY A 110 -8.43 -1.20 7.46
CA GLY A 110 -9.53 -2.00 7.99
C GLY A 110 -10.77 -2.00 7.08
N GLU A 111 -11.23 -0.82 6.67
CA GLU A 111 -12.38 -0.66 5.78
C GLU A 111 -12.16 -1.30 4.40
N LEU A 112 -10.95 -1.17 3.84
CA LEU A 112 -10.56 -1.80 2.57
C LEU A 112 -10.54 -3.32 2.68
N GLY A 113 -9.99 -3.85 3.78
CA GLY A 113 -10.00 -5.28 4.06
C GLY A 113 -11.41 -5.85 4.17
N GLU A 114 -12.33 -5.13 4.85
CA GLU A 114 -13.75 -5.51 4.90
C GLU A 114 -14.39 -5.54 3.51
N ALA A 115 -14.13 -4.53 2.69
CA ALA A 115 -14.67 -4.42 1.35
C ALA A 115 -14.18 -5.56 0.43
N ILE A 116 -12.87 -5.89 0.48
CA ILE A 116 -12.28 -7.00 -0.28
C ILE A 116 -12.86 -8.34 0.16
N LEU A 117 -13.01 -8.57 1.47
CA LEU A 117 -13.65 -9.79 1.98
C LEU A 117 -15.11 -9.90 1.54
N GLU A 118 -15.86 -8.79 1.54
CA GLU A 118 -17.25 -8.76 1.08
C GLU A 118 -17.33 -9.07 -0.43
N LYS A 119 -16.49 -8.45 -1.26
CA LYS A 119 -16.39 -8.69 -2.71
C LYS A 119 -16.12 -10.18 -3.02
N ASN A 120 -15.27 -10.81 -2.21
CA ASN A 120 -14.90 -12.22 -2.36
C ASN A 120 -15.85 -13.20 -1.64
N GLY A 121 -16.99 -12.72 -1.13
CA GLY A 121 -18.05 -13.58 -0.58
C GLY A 121 -17.82 -14.11 0.84
N TYR A 122 -16.85 -13.56 1.57
CA TYR A 122 -16.53 -14.03 2.93
C TYR A 122 -17.44 -13.46 4.03
N ARG A 123 -18.14 -12.35 3.81
CA ARG A 123 -18.88 -11.66 4.88
C ARG A 123 -20.39 -11.66 4.73
N PHE A 124 -20.92 -11.25 3.58
CA PHE A 124 -22.36 -11.00 3.44
C PHE A 124 -22.95 -11.72 2.22
N LYS A 125 -24.10 -12.37 2.41
CA LYS A 125 -24.85 -13.01 1.32
C LYS A 125 -25.70 -12.02 0.52
N LYS A 126 -25.91 -10.80 1.02
CA LYS A 126 -26.72 -9.75 0.36
C LYS A 126 -25.91 -8.48 0.26
N PRO A 127 -25.95 -7.79 -0.89
CA PRO A 127 -25.28 -6.50 -1.05
C PRO A 127 -25.82 -5.48 -0.05
N ARG A 128 -24.98 -4.55 0.38
CA ARG A 128 -25.37 -3.41 1.20
C ARG A 128 -26.38 -2.56 0.42
N GLN A 129 -27.56 -2.29 1.01
CA GLN A 129 -28.56 -1.43 0.39
C GLN A 129 -28.25 0.05 0.71
N GLY A 130 -28.31 0.91 -0.31
CA GLY A 130 -28.22 2.37 -0.14
C GLY A 130 -26.80 2.92 0.08
N PHE A 131 -25.75 2.15 -0.17
CA PHE A 131 -24.35 2.55 -0.09
C PHE A 131 -23.67 2.57 -1.45
N GLU A 132 -22.51 3.24 -1.53
CA GLU A 132 -21.55 3.16 -2.63
C GLU A 132 -21.34 1.69 -3.03
N SER A 133 -21.15 1.42 -4.32
CA SER A 133 -20.85 0.05 -4.76
C SER A 133 -19.57 -0.46 -4.08
N ILE A 134 -19.45 -1.77 -3.86
CA ILE A 134 -18.27 -2.34 -3.22
C ILE A 134 -17.00 -2.05 -4.03
N ASP A 135 -17.10 -2.04 -5.35
CA ASP A 135 -15.98 -1.71 -6.23
C ASP A 135 -15.57 -0.24 -6.12
N ASP A 136 -16.53 0.69 -6.04
CA ASP A 136 -16.24 2.11 -5.86
C ASP A 136 -15.65 2.36 -4.47
N LEU A 137 -16.14 1.68 -3.45
CA LEU A 137 -15.59 1.73 -2.10
C LEU A 137 -14.13 1.29 -2.08
N ILE A 138 -13.80 0.14 -2.68
CA ILE A 138 -12.43 -0.37 -2.80
C ILE A 138 -11.54 0.65 -3.51
N LYS A 139 -11.96 1.14 -4.67
CA LYS A 139 -11.22 2.14 -5.46
C LYS A 139 -10.96 3.42 -4.68
N ASN A 140 -11.97 3.93 -3.98
CA ASN A 140 -11.85 5.13 -3.16
C ASN A 140 -10.85 4.92 -2.00
N ARG A 141 -10.93 3.77 -1.30
CA ARG A 141 -10.02 3.48 -0.17
C ARG A 141 -8.57 3.36 -0.63
N ILE A 142 -8.30 2.69 -1.73
CA ILE A 142 -6.95 2.58 -2.30
C ILE A 142 -6.39 3.98 -2.62
N LYS A 143 -7.14 4.82 -3.32
CA LYS A 143 -6.71 6.19 -3.67
C LYS A 143 -6.39 7.03 -2.42
N ARG A 144 -7.27 6.99 -1.42
CA ARG A 144 -7.07 7.73 -0.16
C ARG A 144 -5.84 7.23 0.60
N MET A 145 -5.66 5.92 0.71
CA MET A 145 -4.49 5.35 1.39
C MET A 145 -3.18 5.71 0.69
N MET A 146 -3.12 5.68 -0.64
CA MET A 146 -1.95 6.13 -1.39
C MET A 146 -1.66 7.62 -1.15
N ALA A 147 -2.68 8.48 -1.17
CA ALA A 147 -2.51 9.91 -0.88
C ALA A 147 -1.99 10.14 0.55
N ILE A 148 -2.50 9.39 1.54
CA ILE A 148 -2.05 9.46 2.93
C ILE A 148 -0.61 8.98 3.08
N ALA A 149 -0.23 7.88 2.43
CA ALA A 149 1.15 7.38 2.44
C ALA A 149 2.13 8.41 1.85
N LEU A 150 1.77 9.03 0.72
CA LEU A 150 2.56 10.11 0.13
C LEU A 150 2.66 11.33 1.05
N LYS A 151 1.58 11.69 1.74
CA LYS A 151 1.56 12.80 2.70
C LYS A 151 2.44 12.51 3.92
N LEU A 152 2.42 11.27 4.41
CA LEU A 152 3.30 10.83 5.51
C LEU A 152 4.77 10.98 5.13
N GLY A 153 5.18 10.51 3.96
CA GLY A 153 6.55 10.66 3.47
C GLY A 153 6.95 12.14 3.29
N ASN A 154 6.06 12.96 2.73
CA ASN A 154 6.31 14.40 2.60
C ASN A 154 6.52 15.08 3.96
N LYS A 155 5.72 14.73 4.98
CA LYS A 155 5.90 15.24 6.35
C LYS A 155 7.22 14.81 6.99
N ALA A 156 7.70 13.62 6.63
CA ALA A 156 9.00 13.12 7.06
C ALA A 156 10.17 13.67 6.22
N ASN A 157 9.92 14.58 5.28
CA ASN A 157 10.89 15.13 4.33
C ASN A 157 11.61 14.05 3.49
N LEU A 158 10.92 12.98 3.12
CA LEU A 158 11.45 11.91 2.29
C LEU A 158 11.20 12.19 0.80
N ASP A 159 12.16 11.85 -0.03
CA ASP A 159 11.98 11.73 -1.49
C ASP A 159 11.42 10.33 -1.79
N LEU A 160 10.10 10.19 -1.73
CA LEU A 160 9.45 8.90 -1.94
C LEU A 160 9.66 8.33 -3.35
N GLY A 161 9.97 9.15 -4.34
CA GLY A 161 10.34 8.66 -5.66
C GLY A 161 11.68 7.93 -5.63
N LEU A 162 12.65 8.49 -4.93
CA LEU A 162 13.96 7.87 -4.72
C LEU A 162 13.85 6.62 -3.84
N GLU A 163 13.18 6.71 -2.68
CA GLU A 163 13.01 5.59 -1.74
C GLU A 163 12.33 4.38 -2.42
N PHE A 164 11.24 4.62 -3.14
CA PHE A 164 10.55 3.58 -3.89
C PHE A 164 11.44 2.97 -4.99
N GLY A 165 12.24 3.78 -5.66
CA GLY A 165 13.21 3.32 -6.65
C GLY A 165 14.27 2.40 -6.04
N LEU A 166 14.81 2.76 -4.87
CA LEU A 166 15.80 1.97 -4.13
C LEU A 166 15.20 0.64 -3.67
N MET A 167 14.01 0.66 -3.04
CA MET A 167 13.29 -0.54 -2.63
C MET A 167 13.04 -1.48 -3.84
N CYS A 168 12.60 -0.97 -4.97
CA CYS A 168 12.40 -1.78 -6.18
C CYS A 168 13.71 -2.39 -6.70
N ALA A 169 14.83 -1.68 -6.61
CA ALA A 169 16.13 -2.19 -7.02
C ALA A 169 16.61 -3.32 -6.11
N ASP A 170 16.49 -3.16 -4.80
CA ASP A 170 16.89 -4.15 -3.81
C ASP A 170 16.03 -5.41 -3.91
N ALA A 171 14.71 -5.25 -4.04
CA ALA A 171 13.80 -6.38 -4.24
C ALA A 171 14.05 -7.11 -5.57
N THR A 172 14.42 -6.39 -6.64
CA THR A 172 14.82 -7.00 -7.92
C THR A 172 16.09 -7.84 -7.76
N ASN A 173 17.10 -7.32 -7.06
CA ASN A 173 18.33 -8.05 -6.78
C ASN A 173 18.07 -9.29 -5.93
N PHE A 174 17.21 -9.19 -4.92
CA PHE A 174 16.79 -10.30 -4.09
C PHE A 174 16.17 -11.44 -4.93
N VAL A 175 15.27 -11.13 -5.86
CA VAL A 175 14.67 -12.13 -6.76
C VAL A 175 15.74 -12.75 -7.66
N ALA A 176 16.60 -11.93 -8.28
CA ALA A 176 17.63 -12.40 -9.21
C ALA A 176 18.58 -13.40 -8.56
N VAL A 177 19.01 -13.15 -7.31
CA VAL A 177 19.90 -14.05 -6.57
C VAL A 177 19.24 -15.39 -6.26
N ARG A 178 17.92 -15.42 -6.07
CA ARG A 178 17.18 -16.65 -5.70
C ARG A 178 16.66 -17.45 -6.89
N THR A 179 16.64 -16.86 -8.08
CA THR A 179 16.22 -17.55 -9.31
C THR A 179 17.40 -17.98 -10.19
N ALA A 180 18.63 -17.63 -9.81
CA ALA A 180 19.88 -18.07 -10.49
C ALA A 180 20.32 -19.44 -10.00
#